data_76d010c041c7c9d86f0eaae3e03af5dd
#
_entry.id   76d010c041c7c9d86f0eaae3e03af5dd
#
_cell.length_a   1.000
_cell.length_b   1.000
_cell.length_c   1.000
_cell.angle_alpha   90.00
_cell.angle_beta   90.00
_cell.angle_gamma   90.00
#
_symmetry.space_group_name_H-M   'P 1'
#
loop_
_entity.id
_entity.type
_entity.pdbx_description
1 polymer ?
#
loop_
_entity_poly.entity_id
_entity_poly.type
_entity_poly.pdbx_seq_one_letter_code
_entity_poly.pdbx_strand_id
1 'polypeptide(L)'
;ILIKLQSKRILKASEIANEFDISLRTVYRDMKTLESAGLPLYAEAGVGYRLVEGYSLPPMAITEKEALALLTAEKIVSQNSDFSLVESFNSLLNKIRAVLRAAQKNDFEYLQDRIAPSVDQKAVKSRFLLPIQQSVKDELQLTIHYRALYSDELSVRIVDPLAVYFTKDNWLMVAYCYLRSDYREFRLDRI
;
A
#
# COMPACT_ATOMS: atom_id res chain seq x y z
N ILE A 1 -12.15 -7.90 -14.76
CA ILE A 1 -11.09 -8.88 -15.07
C ILE A 1 -9.76 -8.15 -15.32
N LEU A 2 -9.72 -7.18 -16.22
CA LEU A 2 -8.50 -6.50 -16.66
C LEU A 2 -7.69 -5.88 -15.48
N ILE A 3 -8.35 -5.15 -14.59
CA ILE A 3 -7.75 -4.54 -13.39
C ILE A 3 -7.13 -5.62 -12.46
N LYS A 4 -7.79 -6.77 -12.36
CA LYS A 4 -7.30 -7.89 -11.56
C LYS A 4 -6.04 -8.54 -12.13
N LEU A 5 -5.96 -8.65 -13.46
CA LEU A 5 -4.76 -9.13 -14.14
C LEU A 5 -3.53 -8.22 -13.91
N GLN A 6 -3.75 -6.92 -13.62
CA GLN A 6 -2.67 -6.01 -13.24
C GLN A 6 -2.27 -6.13 -11.77
N SER A 7 -3.25 -6.39 -10.89
CA SER A 7 -3.03 -6.41 -9.44
C SER A 7 -2.44 -7.73 -8.93
N LYS A 8 -2.55 -8.83 -9.70
CA LYS A 8 -2.04 -10.17 -9.33
C LYS A 8 -1.09 -10.69 -10.40
N ARG A 9 0.01 -11.28 -9.95
CA ARG A 9 0.99 -11.92 -10.84
C ARG A 9 0.39 -13.09 -11.63
N ILE A 10 -0.51 -13.85 -11.02
CA ILE A 10 -1.26 -14.95 -11.63
C ILE A 10 -2.69 -14.90 -11.14
N LEU A 11 -3.66 -15.03 -12.04
CA LEU A 11 -5.09 -14.99 -11.75
C LEU A 11 -5.75 -16.27 -12.28
N LYS A 12 -6.31 -17.08 -11.38
CA LYS A 12 -6.97 -18.34 -11.74
C LYS A 12 -8.37 -18.08 -12.31
N ALA A 13 -8.80 -18.90 -13.29
CA ALA A 13 -10.14 -18.80 -13.85
C ALA A 13 -11.24 -18.98 -12.80
N SER A 14 -11.03 -19.85 -11.81
CA SER A 14 -11.96 -20.05 -10.68
C SER A 14 -12.07 -18.83 -9.78
N GLU A 15 -11.00 -18.08 -9.56
CA GLU A 15 -11.03 -16.84 -8.78
C GLU A 15 -11.89 -15.78 -9.49
N ILE A 16 -11.72 -15.65 -10.82
CA ILE A 16 -12.51 -14.74 -11.64
C ILE A 16 -13.99 -15.14 -11.60
N ALA A 17 -14.29 -16.43 -11.80
CA ALA A 17 -15.64 -16.95 -11.79
C ALA A 17 -16.37 -16.64 -10.48
N ASN A 18 -15.73 -16.91 -9.35
CA ASN A 18 -16.29 -16.69 -8.01
C ASN A 18 -16.50 -15.20 -7.71
N GLU A 19 -15.54 -14.35 -8.09
CA GLU A 19 -15.61 -12.92 -7.75
C GLU A 19 -16.64 -12.15 -8.56
N PHE A 20 -16.82 -12.52 -9.83
CA PHE A 20 -17.78 -11.86 -10.72
C PHE A 20 -19.11 -12.61 -10.84
N ASP A 21 -19.27 -13.71 -10.09
CA ASP A 21 -20.45 -14.58 -10.13
C ASP A 21 -20.80 -15.04 -11.56
N ILE A 22 -19.79 -15.49 -12.30
CA ILE A 22 -19.92 -15.96 -13.69
C ILE A 22 -19.40 -17.38 -13.85
N SER A 23 -19.87 -18.08 -14.90
CA SER A 23 -19.39 -19.42 -15.19
C SER A 23 -17.93 -19.44 -15.68
N LEU A 24 -17.20 -20.54 -15.44
CA LEU A 24 -15.86 -20.75 -15.99
C LEU A 24 -15.85 -20.62 -17.53
N ARG A 25 -16.93 -21.07 -18.21
CA ARG A 25 -17.08 -20.92 -19.65
C ARG A 25 -17.10 -19.46 -20.08
N THR A 26 -17.78 -18.61 -19.29
CA THR A 26 -17.80 -17.15 -19.52
C THR A 26 -16.41 -16.55 -19.32
N VAL A 27 -15.70 -16.96 -18.25
CA VAL A 27 -14.32 -16.52 -18.01
C VAL A 27 -13.41 -16.84 -19.19
N TYR A 28 -13.42 -18.09 -19.68
CA TYR A 28 -12.58 -18.49 -20.81
C TYR A 28 -12.90 -17.70 -22.09
N ARG A 29 -14.19 -17.45 -22.36
CA ARG A 29 -14.62 -16.63 -23.49
C ARG A 29 -14.11 -15.18 -23.37
N ASP A 30 -14.25 -14.59 -22.18
CA ASP A 30 -13.85 -13.21 -21.92
C ASP A 30 -12.32 -13.06 -21.99
N MET A 31 -11.56 -14.02 -21.48
CA MET A 31 -10.09 -14.05 -21.59
C MET A 31 -9.64 -14.13 -23.06
N LYS A 32 -10.30 -14.98 -23.86
CA LYS A 32 -10.05 -15.06 -25.31
C LYS A 32 -10.38 -13.77 -26.05
N THR A 33 -11.45 -13.09 -25.63
CA THR A 33 -11.83 -11.77 -26.19
C THR A 33 -10.77 -10.72 -25.88
N LEU A 34 -10.25 -10.68 -24.65
CA LEU A 34 -9.18 -9.77 -24.26
C LEU A 34 -7.88 -10.03 -25.03
N GLU A 35 -7.53 -11.30 -25.22
CA GLU A 35 -6.37 -11.70 -26.04
C GLU A 35 -6.54 -11.28 -27.50
N SER A 36 -7.74 -11.51 -28.06
CA SER A 36 -8.08 -11.09 -29.44
C SER A 36 -8.10 -9.56 -29.61
N ALA A 37 -8.36 -8.82 -28.53
CA ALA A 37 -8.28 -7.36 -28.49
C ALA A 37 -6.84 -6.82 -28.36
N GLY A 38 -5.84 -7.71 -28.40
CA GLY A 38 -4.42 -7.34 -28.39
C GLY A 38 -3.79 -7.27 -27.00
N LEU A 39 -4.47 -7.73 -25.94
CA LEU A 39 -3.82 -7.85 -24.65
C LEU A 39 -2.81 -9.01 -24.67
N PRO A 40 -1.55 -8.75 -24.30
CA PRO A 40 -0.56 -9.81 -24.24
C PRO A 40 -0.77 -10.65 -22.97
N LEU A 41 -1.58 -11.69 -23.09
CA LEU A 41 -1.90 -12.63 -22.02
C LEU A 41 -1.13 -13.93 -22.19
N TYR A 42 -0.57 -14.43 -21.10
CA TYR A 42 -0.15 -15.82 -21.00
C TYR A 42 -1.20 -16.63 -20.27
N ALA A 43 -1.65 -17.72 -20.91
CA ALA A 43 -2.53 -18.71 -20.32
C ALA A 43 -1.71 -19.98 -20.09
N GLU A 44 -1.64 -20.46 -18.86
CA GLU A 44 -0.99 -21.69 -18.49
C GLU A 44 -2.01 -22.64 -17.87
N ALA A 45 -2.20 -23.79 -18.52
CA ALA A 45 -3.20 -24.78 -18.11
C ALA A 45 -2.95 -25.24 -16.66
N GLY A 46 -3.97 -25.18 -15.80
CA GLY A 46 -3.87 -25.54 -14.39
C GLY A 46 -3.27 -24.47 -13.48
N VAL A 47 -2.59 -23.46 -14.03
CA VAL A 47 -1.94 -22.38 -13.26
C VAL A 47 -2.82 -21.11 -13.28
N GLY A 48 -3.19 -20.60 -14.45
CA GLY A 48 -4.02 -19.41 -14.61
C GLY A 48 -3.56 -18.47 -15.71
N TYR A 49 -3.96 -17.22 -15.60
CA TYR A 49 -3.66 -16.15 -16.56
C TYR A 49 -2.73 -15.12 -15.95
N ARG A 50 -1.81 -14.60 -16.75
CA ARG A 50 -0.94 -13.47 -16.39
C ARG A 50 -0.71 -12.54 -17.58
N LEU A 51 -0.42 -11.28 -17.29
CA LEU A 51 0.07 -10.36 -18.31
C LEU A 51 1.55 -10.61 -18.60
N VAL A 52 1.98 -10.31 -19.82
CA VAL A 52 3.40 -10.30 -20.19
C VAL A 52 4.13 -9.32 -19.29
N GLU A 53 5.33 -9.71 -18.84
CA GLU A 53 6.15 -8.89 -17.95
C GLU A 53 6.51 -7.55 -18.63
N GLY A 54 6.37 -6.44 -17.89
CA GLY A 54 6.59 -5.09 -18.42
C GLY A 54 5.37 -4.47 -19.16
N TYR A 55 4.29 -5.21 -19.36
CA TYR A 55 3.07 -4.63 -19.93
C TYR A 55 2.26 -3.89 -18.84
N SER A 56 2.07 -2.58 -19.05
CA SER A 56 1.17 -1.76 -18.24
C SER A 56 -0.07 -1.38 -19.08
N LEU A 57 -1.25 -1.53 -18.49
CA LEU A 57 -2.47 -1.07 -19.13
C LEU A 57 -2.49 0.47 -19.22
N PRO A 58 -3.25 1.03 -20.17
CA PRO A 58 -3.52 2.47 -20.22
C PRO A 58 -4.06 2.99 -18.89
N PRO A 59 -3.90 4.28 -18.57
CA PRO A 59 -4.33 4.85 -17.30
C PRO A 59 -5.80 4.50 -17.01
N MET A 60 -6.08 3.88 -15.88
CA MET A 60 -7.43 3.53 -15.45
C MET A 60 -8.24 4.79 -15.18
N ALA A 61 -9.48 4.84 -15.66
CA ALA A 61 -10.40 5.90 -15.29
C ALA A 61 -10.77 5.76 -13.82
N ILE A 62 -10.49 6.79 -13.02
CA ILE A 62 -10.92 6.87 -11.62
C ILE A 62 -12.35 7.40 -11.61
N THR A 63 -13.25 6.70 -10.93
CA THR A 63 -14.64 7.14 -10.73
C THR A 63 -14.73 8.25 -9.69
N GLU A 64 -15.80 9.01 -9.69
CA GLU A 64 -16.06 10.05 -8.69
C GLU A 64 -16.02 9.48 -7.25
N LYS A 65 -16.64 8.32 -7.03
CA LYS A 65 -16.63 7.64 -5.72
C LYS A 65 -15.22 7.26 -5.24
N GLU A 66 -14.38 6.81 -6.15
CA GLU A 66 -12.97 6.47 -5.84
C GLU A 66 -12.16 7.74 -5.56
N ALA A 67 -12.41 8.83 -6.27
CA ALA A 67 -11.80 10.12 -6.00
C ALA A 67 -12.19 10.65 -4.61
N LEU A 68 -13.46 10.55 -4.22
CA LEU A 68 -13.94 10.90 -2.88
C LEU A 68 -13.30 10.03 -1.79
N ALA A 69 -13.19 8.74 -2.00
CA ALA A 69 -12.53 7.83 -1.07
C ALA A 69 -11.05 8.20 -0.87
N LEU A 70 -10.35 8.57 -1.95
CA LEU A 70 -8.96 9.02 -1.88
C LEU A 70 -8.79 10.33 -1.09
N LEU A 71 -9.71 11.29 -1.25
CA LEU A 71 -9.72 12.54 -0.46
C LEU A 71 -9.90 12.27 1.03
N THR A 72 -10.84 11.39 1.38
CA THR A 72 -11.06 10.98 2.76
C THR A 72 -9.82 10.28 3.32
N ALA A 73 -9.21 9.38 2.55
CA ALA A 73 -7.98 8.70 2.92
C ALA A 73 -6.81 9.68 3.10
N GLU A 74 -6.70 10.74 2.28
CA GLU A 74 -5.70 11.81 2.44
C GLU A 74 -5.77 12.42 3.84
N LYS A 75 -6.97 12.74 4.31
CA LYS A 75 -7.17 13.35 5.64
C LYS A 75 -6.79 12.40 6.77
N ILE A 76 -7.12 11.12 6.64
CA ILE A 76 -6.74 10.08 7.62
C ILE A 76 -5.21 9.88 7.62
N VAL A 77 -4.61 9.74 6.44
CA VAL A 77 -3.16 9.53 6.31
C VAL A 77 -2.38 10.75 6.75
N SER A 78 -2.86 11.98 6.50
CA SER A 78 -2.19 13.21 6.93
C SER A 78 -2.05 13.35 8.45
N GLN A 79 -2.90 12.65 9.21
CA GLN A 79 -2.81 12.57 10.68
C GLN A 79 -1.84 11.48 11.16
N ASN A 80 -1.30 10.67 10.25
CA ASN A 80 -0.40 9.59 10.63
C ASN A 80 0.91 10.15 11.22
N SER A 81 1.41 9.47 12.23
CA SER A 81 2.65 9.86 12.94
C SER A 81 3.93 9.57 12.15
N ASP A 82 3.86 8.91 11.00
CA ASP A 82 5.03 8.59 10.18
C ASP A 82 5.08 9.41 8.89
N PHE A 83 6.11 10.22 8.75
CA PHE A 83 6.31 11.09 7.59
C PHE A 83 6.57 10.35 6.28
N SER A 84 7.24 9.19 6.32
CA SER A 84 7.55 8.46 5.10
C SER A 84 6.27 7.98 4.40
N LEU A 85 5.28 7.57 5.20
CA LEU A 85 3.95 7.21 4.71
C LEU A 85 3.22 8.43 4.13
N VAL A 86 3.16 9.53 4.88
CA VAL A 86 2.46 10.76 4.46
C VAL A 86 3.05 11.31 3.16
N GLU A 87 4.37 11.39 3.06
CA GLU A 87 5.07 11.90 1.88
C GLU A 87 4.81 11.03 0.64
N SER A 88 4.90 9.71 0.79
CA SER A 88 4.66 8.77 -0.32
C SER A 88 3.20 8.77 -0.76
N PHE A 89 2.26 8.89 0.17
CA PHE A 89 0.83 9.01 -0.14
C PHE A 89 0.52 10.31 -0.87
N ASN A 90 1.09 11.44 -0.45
CA ASN A 90 0.93 12.72 -1.13
C ASN A 90 1.53 12.69 -2.55
N SER A 91 2.68 12.04 -2.74
CA SER A 91 3.25 11.82 -4.07
C SER A 91 2.31 11.02 -4.98
N LEU A 92 1.70 9.96 -4.47
CA LEU A 92 0.68 9.18 -5.19
C LEU A 92 -0.53 10.04 -5.56
N LEU A 93 -1.07 10.80 -4.60
CA LEU A 93 -2.22 11.69 -4.83
C LEU A 93 -1.95 12.72 -5.93
N ASN A 94 -0.76 13.32 -5.94
CA ASN A 94 -0.38 14.29 -6.97
C ASN A 94 -0.36 13.65 -8.36
N LYS A 95 0.11 12.40 -8.49
CA LYS A 95 0.06 11.66 -9.76
C LYS A 95 -1.39 11.38 -10.18
N ILE A 96 -2.25 11.00 -9.24
CA ILE A 96 -3.67 10.76 -9.51
C ILE A 96 -4.37 12.05 -9.93
N ARG A 97 -4.16 13.16 -9.20
CA ARG A 97 -4.71 14.49 -9.56
C ARG A 97 -4.31 14.93 -10.98
N ALA A 98 -3.10 14.59 -11.43
CA ALA A 98 -2.63 14.95 -12.75
C ALA A 98 -3.43 14.25 -13.89
N VAL A 99 -3.98 13.06 -13.63
CA VAL A 99 -4.73 12.27 -14.62
C VAL A 99 -6.26 12.41 -14.50
N LEU A 100 -6.77 13.09 -13.46
CA LEU A 100 -8.21 13.35 -13.30
C LEU A 100 -8.73 14.29 -14.40
N ARG A 101 -9.96 14.08 -14.86
CA ARG A 101 -10.66 14.96 -15.79
C ARG A 101 -11.03 16.28 -15.11
N ALA A 102 -11.23 17.36 -15.90
CA ALA A 102 -11.51 18.69 -15.37
C ALA A 102 -12.72 18.73 -14.41
N ALA A 103 -13.82 18.03 -14.73
CA ALA A 103 -14.99 17.93 -13.84
C ALA A 103 -14.64 17.32 -12.48
N GLN A 104 -13.89 16.22 -12.49
CA GLN A 104 -13.45 15.54 -11.25
C GLN A 104 -12.48 16.39 -10.43
N LYS A 105 -11.69 17.27 -11.07
CA LYS A 105 -10.82 18.21 -10.37
C LYS A 105 -11.61 19.25 -9.58
N ASN A 106 -12.67 19.79 -10.16
CA ASN A 106 -13.53 20.77 -9.48
C ASN A 106 -14.22 20.16 -8.24
N ASP A 107 -14.74 18.95 -8.35
CA ASP A 107 -15.36 18.23 -7.24
C ASP A 107 -14.34 17.92 -6.14
N PHE A 108 -13.13 17.54 -6.54
CA PHE A 108 -12.02 17.28 -5.64
C PHE A 108 -11.62 18.53 -4.84
N GLU A 109 -11.44 19.68 -5.50
CA GLU A 109 -11.11 20.96 -4.87
C GLU A 109 -12.24 21.43 -3.95
N TYR A 110 -13.50 21.35 -4.39
CA TYR A 110 -14.67 21.72 -3.59
C TYR A 110 -14.77 20.94 -2.26
N LEU A 111 -14.42 19.66 -2.26
CA LEU A 111 -14.52 18.78 -1.09
C LEU A 111 -13.28 18.87 -0.21
N GLN A 112 -12.12 19.16 -0.77
CA GLN A 112 -10.87 19.29 -0.02
C GLN A 112 -11.00 20.31 1.13
N ASP A 113 -11.69 21.42 0.89
CA ASP A 113 -11.89 22.49 1.87
C ASP A 113 -12.97 22.16 2.91
N ARG A 114 -13.80 21.14 2.66
CA ARG A 114 -14.92 20.75 3.55
C ARG A 114 -14.64 19.56 4.45
N ILE A 115 -13.58 18.82 4.18
CA ILE A 115 -13.14 17.69 5.01
C ILE A 115 -11.95 18.18 5.83
N ALA A 116 -12.21 18.65 7.06
CA ALA A 116 -11.14 19.07 7.97
C ALA A 116 -10.63 17.86 8.80
N PRO A 117 -9.31 17.71 8.99
CA PRO A 117 -8.78 16.78 9.97
C PRO A 117 -9.03 17.30 11.39
N SER A 118 -9.22 16.42 12.36
CA SER A 118 -9.16 16.78 13.78
C SER A 118 -7.73 17.19 14.13
N VAL A 119 -7.58 18.32 14.84
CA VAL A 119 -6.27 18.88 15.18
C VAL A 119 -5.77 18.26 16.49
N ASP A 120 -5.40 16.99 16.48
CA ASP A 120 -4.71 16.39 17.63
C ASP A 120 -3.24 16.10 17.27
N GLN A 121 -2.38 17.13 17.43
CA GLN A 121 -0.98 17.14 16.98
C GLN A 121 0.00 16.65 18.04
N LYS A 122 -0.31 15.65 18.84
CA LYS A 122 0.60 15.17 19.89
C LYS A 122 1.48 13.97 19.54
N ALA A 123 1.42 13.44 18.34
CA ALA A 123 2.24 12.29 17.96
C ALA A 123 3.66 12.72 17.59
N VAL A 124 4.65 12.15 18.26
CA VAL A 124 6.04 12.21 17.82
C VAL A 124 6.12 11.60 16.43
N LYS A 125 6.67 12.35 15.47
CA LYS A 125 6.67 11.95 14.07
C LYS A 125 7.88 11.08 13.75
N SER A 126 7.64 9.86 13.28
CA SER A 126 8.64 8.94 12.73
C SER A 126 8.85 9.18 11.22
N ARG A 127 9.95 8.63 10.68
CA ARG A 127 10.24 8.57 9.22
C ARG A 127 10.66 7.18 8.78
N PHE A 128 10.44 6.19 9.62
CA PHE A 128 11.08 4.89 9.47
C PHE A 128 10.17 3.78 8.96
N LEU A 129 8.84 4.04 8.82
CA LEU A 129 7.89 3.01 8.41
C LEU A 129 8.24 2.39 7.06
N LEU A 130 8.34 3.18 6.00
CA LEU A 130 8.64 2.65 4.66
C LEU A 130 10.07 2.09 4.55
N PRO A 131 11.12 2.73 5.09
CA PRO A 131 12.45 2.12 5.16
C PRO A 131 12.46 0.76 5.87
N ILE A 132 11.76 0.61 6.99
CA ILE A 132 11.67 -0.68 7.71
C ILE A 132 10.88 -1.71 6.90
N GLN A 133 9.78 -1.34 6.27
CA GLN A 133 9.03 -2.24 5.38
C GLN A 133 9.90 -2.74 4.21
N GLN A 134 10.73 -1.85 3.64
CA GLN A 134 11.68 -2.25 2.61
C GLN A 134 12.73 -3.23 3.16
N SER A 135 13.25 -2.99 4.37
CA SER A 135 14.20 -3.89 5.01
C SER A 135 13.60 -5.25 5.33
N VAL A 136 12.32 -5.32 5.76
CA VAL A 136 11.60 -6.59 5.93
C VAL A 136 11.49 -7.35 4.61
N LYS A 137 11.14 -6.65 3.51
CA LYS A 137 11.01 -7.24 2.18
C LYS A 137 12.33 -7.79 1.65
N ASP A 138 13.42 -7.06 1.88
CA ASP A 138 14.75 -7.37 1.36
C ASP A 138 15.59 -8.19 2.36
N GLU A 139 14.98 -8.61 3.49
CA GLU A 139 15.62 -9.40 4.57
C GLU A 139 16.91 -8.76 5.11
N LEU A 140 16.91 -7.42 5.22
CA LEU A 140 18.08 -6.66 5.64
C LEU A 140 18.11 -6.45 7.15
N GLN A 141 19.28 -6.70 7.74
CA GLN A 141 19.57 -6.36 9.13
C GLN A 141 19.68 -4.84 9.30
N LEU A 142 19.16 -4.33 10.42
CA LEU A 142 19.18 -2.91 10.74
C LEU A 142 20.00 -2.64 12.02
N THR A 143 20.73 -1.53 11.99
CA THR A 143 21.27 -0.92 13.22
C THR A 143 20.38 0.28 13.58
N ILE A 144 19.71 0.21 14.73
CA ILE A 144 18.81 1.26 15.22
C ILE A 144 19.35 1.90 16.50
N HIS A 145 19.20 3.22 16.62
CA HIS A 145 19.34 3.94 17.88
C HIS A 145 17.95 4.00 18.52
N TYR A 146 17.76 3.30 19.61
CA TYR A 146 16.46 3.12 20.24
C TYR A 146 16.44 3.71 21.66
N ARG A 147 15.43 4.55 21.92
CA ARG A 147 15.14 5.10 23.23
C ARG A 147 14.10 4.24 23.96
N ALA A 148 14.53 3.56 25.03
CA ALA A 148 13.66 2.66 25.77
C ALA A 148 12.46 3.37 26.41
N LEU A 149 11.29 2.71 26.47
CA LEU A 149 10.06 3.34 26.97
C LEU A 149 10.11 3.68 28.46
N TYR A 150 10.69 2.79 29.27
CA TYR A 150 10.66 2.92 30.73
C TYR A 150 11.89 3.60 31.32
N SER A 151 13.08 3.33 30.80
CA SER A 151 14.33 3.92 31.31
C SER A 151 14.73 5.21 30.61
N ASP A 152 14.09 5.52 29.47
CA ASP A 152 14.43 6.61 28.55
C ASP A 152 15.90 6.60 28.07
N GLU A 153 16.59 5.48 28.29
CA GLU A 153 18.00 5.28 27.88
C GLU A 153 18.08 5.06 26.36
N LEU A 154 19.03 5.75 25.76
CA LEU A 154 19.40 5.54 24.35
C LEU A 154 20.36 4.36 24.24
N SER A 155 20.08 3.44 23.35
CA SER A 155 20.91 2.26 23.09
C SER A 155 20.98 1.96 21.61
N VAL A 156 22.12 1.46 21.15
CA VAL A 156 22.28 0.94 19.80
C VAL A 156 21.86 -0.52 19.79
N ARG A 157 21.03 -0.89 18.82
CA ARG A 157 20.51 -2.25 18.64
C ARG A 157 20.76 -2.71 17.21
N ILE A 158 21.27 -3.92 17.10
CA ILE A 158 21.27 -4.65 15.82
C ILE A 158 20.04 -5.54 15.85
N VAL A 159 19.20 -5.45 14.80
CA VAL A 159 17.92 -6.15 14.74
C VAL A 159 17.65 -6.69 13.33
N ASP A 160 17.00 -7.85 13.26
CA ASP A 160 16.44 -8.40 12.03
C ASP A 160 14.93 -8.11 12.02
N PRO A 161 14.44 -7.15 11.22
CA PRO A 161 13.04 -6.80 11.17
C PRO A 161 12.22 -7.92 10.52
N LEU A 162 11.07 -8.25 11.12
CA LEU A 162 10.19 -9.32 10.65
C LEU A 162 8.86 -8.81 10.17
N ALA A 163 8.30 -7.82 10.86
CA ALA A 163 7.00 -7.25 10.54
C ALA A 163 6.84 -5.85 11.13
N VAL A 164 5.90 -5.10 10.57
CA VAL A 164 5.41 -3.86 11.15
C VAL A 164 3.90 -3.93 11.30
N TYR A 165 3.37 -3.34 12.38
CA TYR A 165 1.94 -3.24 12.60
C TYR A 165 1.57 -1.93 13.30
N PHE A 166 0.32 -1.53 13.15
CA PHE A 166 -0.22 -0.31 13.73
C PHE A 166 -1.14 -0.65 14.89
N THR A 167 -0.92 -0.04 16.05
CA THR A 167 -1.80 -0.18 17.21
C THR A 167 -2.01 1.16 17.89
N LYS A 168 -3.26 1.47 18.20
CA LYS A 168 -3.66 2.78 18.73
C LYS A 168 -3.13 3.89 17.83
N ASP A 169 -2.11 4.63 18.27
CA ASP A 169 -1.56 5.79 17.53
C ASP A 169 -0.11 5.57 17.12
N ASN A 170 0.39 4.34 17.20
CA ASN A 170 1.82 4.05 17.02
C ASN A 170 2.06 2.91 16.04
N TRP A 171 3.09 3.08 15.22
CA TRP A 171 3.70 1.99 14.46
C TRP A 171 4.72 1.24 15.31
N LEU A 172 4.69 -0.07 15.26
CA LEU A 172 5.62 -0.97 15.92
C LEU A 172 6.28 -1.88 14.89
N MET A 173 7.57 -2.11 15.10
CA MET A 173 8.35 -3.13 14.40
C MET A 173 8.55 -4.33 15.32
N VAL A 174 8.23 -5.53 14.86
CA VAL A 174 8.66 -6.79 15.46
C VAL A 174 9.99 -7.17 14.84
N ALA A 175 11.00 -7.41 15.68
CA ALA A 175 12.32 -7.79 15.20
C ALA A 175 13.04 -8.71 16.19
N TYR A 176 13.92 -9.57 15.68
CA TYR A 176 14.89 -10.26 16.53
C TYR A 176 15.98 -9.29 16.96
N CYS A 177 16.20 -9.15 18.25
CA CYS A 177 17.17 -8.21 18.83
C CYS A 177 18.40 -8.94 19.30
N TYR A 178 19.53 -8.76 18.65
CA TYR A 178 20.79 -9.44 18.99
C TYR A 178 21.31 -9.10 20.38
N LEU A 179 21.12 -7.86 20.84
CA LEU A 179 21.54 -7.45 22.21
C LEU A 179 20.77 -8.21 23.31
N ARG A 180 19.54 -8.65 23.03
CA ARG A 180 18.71 -9.36 24.01
C ARG A 180 18.57 -10.85 23.68
N SER A 181 19.06 -11.28 22.51
CA SER A 181 18.91 -12.64 21.98
C SER A 181 17.45 -13.12 21.99
N ASP A 182 16.52 -12.23 21.64
CA ASP A 182 15.08 -12.48 21.74
C ASP A 182 14.28 -11.56 20.79
N TYR A 183 13.04 -11.97 20.46
CA TYR A 183 12.11 -11.16 19.71
C TYR A 183 11.59 -9.99 20.56
N ARG A 184 11.56 -8.80 19.97
CA ARG A 184 11.16 -7.57 20.64
C ARG A 184 10.32 -6.69 19.72
N GLU A 185 9.50 -5.88 20.36
CA GLU A 185 8.72 -4.82 19.72
C GLU A 185 9.41 -3.47 19.92
N PHE A 186 9.53 -2.73 18.83
CA PHE A 186 10.14 -1.41 18.81
C PHE A 186 9.15 -0.39 18.25
N ARG A 187 8.80 0.61 19.05
CA ARG A 187 8.00 1.74 18.56
C ARG A 187 8.84 2.58 17.60
N LEU A 188 8.29 2.90 16.42
CA LEU A 188 9.01 3.63 15.39
C LEU A 188 9.32 5.08 15.79
N ASP A 189 8.47 5.69 16.58
CA ASP A 189 8.65 7.05 17.11
C ASP A 189 9.77 7.15 18.16
N ARG A 190 10.34 6.02 18.57
CA ARG A 190 11.45 5.95 19.52
C ARG A 190 12.79 5.49 18.89
N ILE A 191 12.76 5.31 17.59
CA ILE A 191 13.97 5.07 16.79
C ILE A 191 14.58 6.40 16.39
#